data_eb92588533f6094f7115b0c7340b2bf1
#
_entry.id   eb92588533f6094f7115b0c7340b2bf1
#
_cell.length_a   1.000
_cell.length_b   1.000
_cell.length_c   1.000
_cell.angle_alpha   90.00
_cell.angle_beta   90.00
_cell.angle_gamma   90.00
#
_symmetry.space_group_name_H-M   'P 1'
#
loop_
_entity.id
_entity.type
_entity.pdbx_description
1 polymer ?
#
loop_
_entity_poly.entity_id
_entity_poly.type
_entity_poly.pdbx_seq_one_letter_code
_entity_poly.pdbx_strand_id
1 'polypeptide(L)'
;MAGIELKNIKKAYTVENQVINVLNGINLQLPERSITVILGRSGCGKTTLLRLVGGLEDADEGEIEFDVAHKTAYVFQEPRLMPWLNVWDNVKFGLKKQECSKKFIQGIIDTVGLNGFEKAYPNQLSGGMQQRAAIGRALAYKPSFIMMDEPFAALDYFTRAQMQKELMRLQRECGASILFVTHSIDEALILGHKIVVIEGGQIKSEYVMETKSEQRNLLEPVFIELKKSIIAQLDI
;
A
#
# COMPACT_ATOMS: atom_id res chain seq x y z
N MET A 1 -11.07 15.07 8.62
CA MET A 1 -10.01 15.16 9.65
C MET A 1 -8.81 14.46 9.07
N ALA A 2 -7.60 14.89 9.35
CA ALA A 2 -6.39 14.22 8.87
C ALA A 2 -6.13 13.05 9.81
N GLY A 3 -6.01 11.82 9.32
CA GLY A 3 -5.70 10.66 10.16
C GLY A 3 -4.21 10.60 10.54
N ILE A 4 -3.34 11.04 9.61
CA ILE A 4 -1.89 11.14 9.84
C ILE A 4 -1.40 12.40 9.14
N GLU A 5 -0.59 13.18 9.83
CA GLU A 5 0.04 14.38 9.29
C GLU A 5 1.57 14.26 9.34
N LEU A 6 2.20 14.51 8.21
CA LEU A 6 3.65 14.59 8.05
C LEU A 6 4.05 16.03 7.91
N LYS A 7 5.01 16.50 8.72
CA LYS A 7 5.48 17.88 8.76
C LYS A 7 6.98 17.95 8.52
N ASN A 8 7.37 18.51 7.39
CA ASN A 8 8.77 18.75 6.98
C ASN A 8 9.67 17.52 7.10
N ILE A 9 9.19 16.35 6.67
CA ILE A 9 9.93 15.10 6.79
C ILE A 9 11.14 15.10 5.87
N LYS A 10 12.34 14.90 6.47
CA LYS A 10 13.59 14.71 5.75
C LYS A 10 14.22 13.38 6.11
N LYS A 11 14.87 12.78 5.13
CA LYS A 11 15.63 11.54 5.30
C LYS A 11 16.81 11.47 4.35
N ALA A 12 17.99 11.16 4.90
CA ALA A 12 19.21 10.94 4.14
C ALA A 12 19.83 9.59 4.53
N TYR A 13 20.59 9.02 3.61
CA TYR A 13 21.40 7.83 3.87
C TYR A 13 22.85 8.10 3.49
N THR A 14 23.78 7.53 4.23
CA THR A 14 25.21 7.57 3.89
C THR A 14 25.59 6.28 3.17
N VAL A 15 26.01 6.39 1.91
CA VAL A 15 26.49 5.28 1.10
C VAL A 15 27.89 5.63 0.61
N GLU A 16 28.89 4.80 0.91
CA GLU A 16 30.28 5.00 0.50
C GLU A 16 30.81 6.42 0.82
N ASN A 17 30.53 6.93 2.02
CA ASN A 17 30.86 8.29 2.48
C ASN A 17 30.15 9.46 1.74
N GLN A 18 29.16 9.16 0.90
CA GLN A 18 28.33 10.18 0.26
C GLN A 18 26.95 10.24 0.93
N VAL A 19 26.51 11.44 1.25
CA VAL A 19 25.17 11.67 1.81
C VAL A 19 24.17 11.81 0.66
N ILE A 20 23.21 10.91 0.63
CA ILE A 20 22.13 10.89 -0.36
C ILE A 20 20.85 11.34 0.32
N ASN A 21 20.37 12.53 0.00
CA ASN A 21 19.07 13.03 0.48
C ASN A 21 17.95 12.35 -0.28
N VAL A 22 17.17 11.52 0.41
CA VAL A 22 16.08 10.73 -0.19
C VAL A 22 14.73 11.41 -0.03
N LEU A 23 14.49 12.08 1.09
CA LEU A 23 13.30 12.90 1.32
C LEU A 23 13.73 14.31 1.75
N ASN A 24 13.12 15.33 1.13
CA ASN A 24 13.55 16.71 1.22
C ASN A 24 12.40 17.63 1.65
N GLY A 25 11.89 17.45 2.89
CA GLY A 25 10.86 18.31 3.45
C GLY A 25 9.44 17.93 2.97
N ILE A 26 9.05 16.68 3.12
CA ILE A 26 7.71 16.22 2.79
C ILE A 26 6.70 16.74 3.81
N ASN A 27 5.68 17.46 3.31
CA ASN A 27 4.49 17.84 4.05
C ASN A 27 3.30 17.12 3.42
N LEU A 28 2.60 16.27 4.17
CA LEU A 28 1.53 15.44 3.62
C LEU A 28 0.48 15.13 4.67
N GLN A 29 -0.79 15.27 4.30
CA GLN A 29 -1.92 14.80 5.08
C GLN A 29 -2.49 13.54 4.46
N LEU A 30 -2.64 12.49 5.27
CA LEU A 30 -3.25 11.22 4.90
C LEU A 30 -4.66 11.17 5.51
N PRO A 31 -5.72 11.34 4.71
CA PRO A 31 -7.09 11.34 5.22
C PRO A 31 -7.49 9.97 5.76
N GLU A 32 -8.30 9.99 6.83
CA GLU A 32 -8.89 8.76 7.35
C GLU A 32 -9.82 8.09 6.33
N ARG A 33 -9.97 6.78 6.46
CA ARG A 33 -10.89 5.94 5.67
C ARG A 33 -10.77 6.15 4.17
N SER A 34 -9.55 6.38 3.72
CA SER A 34 -9.24 6.66 2.33
C SER A 34 -8.04 5.85 1.85
N ILE A 35 -7.88 5.76 0.55
CA ILE A 35 -6.67 5.24 -0.08
C ILE A 35 -5.86 6.44 -0.59
N THR A 36 -4.72 6.71 0.03
CA THR A 36 -3.74 7.66 -0.50
C THR A 36 -2.68 6.89 -1.28
N VAL A 37 -2.51 7.21 -2.54
CA VAL A 37 -1.51 6.58 -3.39
C VAL A 37 -0.30 7.50 -3.52
N ILE A 38 0.88 6.97 -3.19
CA ILE A 38 2.16 7.61 -3.48
C ILE A 38 2.68 7.05 -4.80
N LEU A 39 2.76 7.91 -5.78
CA LEU A 39 3.19 7.60 -7.13
C LEU A 39 4.53 8.27 -7.43
N GLY A 40 5.43 7.58 -8.12
CA GLY A 40 6.71 8.12 -8.53
C GLY A 40 7.63 7.07 -9.13
N ARG A 41 8.74 7.50 -9.72
CA ARG A 41 9.74 6.62 -10.30
C ARG A 41 10.45 5.78 -9.25
N SER A 42 11.12 4.71 -9.67
CA SER A 42 11.97 3.93 -8.77
C SER A 42 13.08 4.81 -8.18
N GLY A 43 13.34 4.66 -6.88
CA GLY A 43 14.38 5.44 -6.18
C GLY A 43 13.98 6.84 -5.73
N CYS A 44 12.76 7.35 -5.99
CA CYS A 44 12.35 8.70 -5.58
C CYS A 44 11.96 8.86 -4.10
N GLY A 45 12.10 7.81 -3.26
CA GLY A 45 11.87 7.87 -1.82
C GLY A 45 10.53 7.30 -1.32
N LYS A 46 9.69 6.71 -2.16
CA LYS A 46 8.36 6.17 -1.79
C LYS A 46 8.41 5.13 -0.66
N THR A 47 9.25 4.12 -0.82
CA THR A 47 9.45 3.06 0.19
C THR A 47 10.00 3.63 1.50
N THR A 48 10.92 4.61 1.42
CA THR A 48 11.44 5.30 2.60
C THR A 48 10.31 6.04 3.32
N LEU A 49 9.50 6.82 2.60
CA LEU A 49 8.34 7.49 3.19
C LEU A 49 7.38 6.51 3.87
N LEU A 50 7.10 5.38 3.21
CA LEU A 50 6.23 4.34 3.75
C LEU A 50 6.78 3.74 5.05
N ARG A 51 8.12 3.51 5.13
CA ARG A 51 8.80 2.99 6.32
C ARG A 51 8.77 3.97 7.48
N LEU A 52 8.97 5.28 7.21
CA LEU A 52 8.86 6.32 8.22
C LEU A 52 7.45 6.39 8.80
N VAL A 53 6.42 6.41 7.95
CA VAL A 53 5.01 6.39 8.39
C VAL A 53 4.70 5.11 9.18
N GLY A 54 5.33 3.99 8.81
CA GLY A 54 5.17 2.70 9.50
C GLY A 54 5.96 2.56 10.80
N GLY A 55 6.78 3.54 11.17
CA GLY A 55 7.66 3.47 12.34
C GLY A 55 8.73 2.38 12.23
N LEU A 56 9.08 1.97 11.00
CA LEU A 56 10.16 1.03 10.73
C LEU A 56 11.53 1.71 10.63
N GLU A 57 11.51 3.02 10.41
CA GLU A 57 12.68 3.90 10.41
C GLU A 57 12.27 5.25 11.03
N ASP A 58 13.25 6.01 11.53
CA ASP A 58 13.04 7.36 12.05
C ASP A 58 13.39 8.41 10.99
N ALA A 59 12.66 9.50 10.97
CA ALA A 59 13.01 10.68 10.17
C ALA A 59 14.24 11.37 10.77
N ASP A 60 15.08 11.99 9.91
CA ASP A 60 16.21 12.77 10.39
C ASP A 60 15.76 14.16 10.85
N GLU A 61 14.72 14.70 10.21
CA GLU A 61 14.03 15.94 10.62
C GLU A 61 12.53 15.83 10.33
N GLY A 62 11.75 16.64 11.04
CA GLY A 62 10.31 16.72 10.91
C GLY A 62 9.58 15.79 11.88
N GLU A 63 8.26 15.80 11.81
CA GLU A 63 7.38 15.08 12.74
C GLU A 63 6.27 14.35 11.97
N ILE A 64 5.89 13.15 12.47
CA ILE A 64 4.73 12.39 12.00
C ILE A 64 3.74 12.32 13.15
N GLU A 65 2.60 12.98 12.97
CA GLU A 65 1.54 13.02 13.96
C GLU A 65 0.42 12.05 13.58
N PHE A 66 -0.07 11.34 14.58
CA PHE A 66 -1.22 10.44 14.45
C PHE A 66 -2.35 10.97 15.32
N ASP A 67 -3.52 11.23 14.72
CA ASP A 67 -4.69 11.72 15.47
C ASP A 67 -5.17 10.74 16.53
N VAL A 68 -5.01 9.43 16.27
CA VAL A 68 -5.37 8.33 17.17
C VAL A 68 -4.36 7.18 17.03
N ALA A 69 -4.30 6.33 18.04
CA ALA A 69 -3.51 5.11 17.98
C ALA A 69 -4.06 4.17 16.90
N HIS A 70 -3.28 3.90 15.87
CA HIS A 70 -3.64 3.01 14.77
C HIS A 70 -3.15 1.58 15.00
N LYS A 71 -4.04 0.62 14.72
CA LYS A 71 -3.64 -0.78 14.55
C LYS A 71 -3.12 -0.90 13.11
N THR A 72 -1.81 -0.98 12.93
CA THR A 72 -1.16 -0.91 11.63
C THR A 72 -0.81 -2.29 11.06
N ALA A 73 -0.85 -2.43 9.74
CA ALA A 73 -0.30 -3.58 9.02
C ALA A 73 0.55 -3.11 7.85
N TYR A 74 1.57 -3.90 7.52
CA TYR A 74 2.47 -3.62 6.41
C TYR A 74 2.48 -4.78 5.41
N VAL A 75 2.29 -4.46 4.13
CA VAL A 75 2.46 -5.38 3.01
C VAL A 75 3.70 -4.95 2.25
N PHE A 76 4.76 -5.74 2.34
CA PHE A 76 6.04 -5.47 1.68
C PHE A 76 5.98 -5.84 0.20
N GLN A 77 6.86 -5.26 -0.59
CA GLN A 77 7.05 -5.61 -1.99
C GLN A 77 7.41 -7.10 -2.15
N GLU A 78 8.31 -7.59 -1.31
CA GLU A 78 8.53 -9.03 -1.14
C GLU A 78 7.50 -9.59 -0.14
N PRO A 79 6.87 -10.75 -0.39
CA PRO A 79 5.79 -11.28 0.44
C PRO A 79 6.14 -11.51 1.92
N ARG A 80 7.42 -11.77 2.23
CA ARG A 80 7.92 -12.04 3.59
C ARG A 80 7.03 -12.99 4.38
N LEU A 81 6.62 -14.09 3.74
CA LEU A 81 5.91 -15.16 4.41
C LEU A 81 6.87 -15.94 5.33
N MET A 82 6.34 -16.49 6.40
CA MET A 82 7.07 -17.43 7.26
C MET A 82 7.26 -18.75 6.50
N PRO A 83 8.49 -19.13 6.09
CA PRO A 83 8.69 -20.27 5.19
C PRO A 83 8.32 -21.62 5.80
N TRP A 84 8.28 -21.71 7.13
CA TRP A 84 7.89 -22.90 7.89
C TRP A 84 6.39 -22.99 8.19
N LEU A 85 5.59 -21.99 7.76
CA LEU A 85 4.14 -21.97 7.93
C LEU A 85 3.47 -22.13 6.56
N ASN A 86 2.36 -22.88 6.51
CA ASN A 86 1.51 -22.95 5.33
C ASN A 86 0.69 -21.66 5.15
N VAL A 87 -0.12 -21.56 4.09
CA VAL A 87 -0.97 -20.39 3.81
C VAL A 87 -1.89 -20.07 4.98
N TRP A 88 -2.59 -21.08 5.50
CA TRP A 88 -3.50 -20.91 6.64
C TRP A 88 -2.82 -20.30 7.85
N ASP A 89 -1.67 -20.85 8.19
CA ASP A 89 -0.90 -20.43 9.37
C ASP A 89 -0.22 -19.06 9.16
N ASN A 90 0.18 -18.74 7.93
CA ASN A 90 0.66 -17.40 7.56
C ASN A 90 -0.46 -16.36 7.68
N VAL A 91 -1.67 -16.64 7.17
CA VAL A 91 -2.80 -15.69 7.23
C VAL A 91 -3.21 -15.41 8.68
N LYS A 92 -3.23 -16.41 9.55
CA LYS A 92 -3.57 -16.21 10.97
C LYS A 92 -2.42 -15.71 11.83
N PHE A 93 -1.21 -15.58 11.26
CA PHE A 93 -0.02 -15.16 12.01
C PHE A 93 -0.22 -13.78 12.64
N GLY A 94 0.03 -13.67 13.95
CA GLY A 94 -0.14 -12.43 14.70
C GLY A 94 -1.55 -12.24 15.29
N LEU A 95 -2.52 -13.11 14.97
CA LEU A 95 -3.85 -13.06 15.55
C LEU A 95 -3.88 -13.75 16.93
N LYS A 96 -4.70 -13.21 17.83
CA LYS A 96 -5.00 -13.88 19.10
C LYS A 96 -5.89 -15.11 18.83
N LYS A 97 -5.78 -16.15 19.66
CA LYS A 97 -6.53 -17.41 19.50
C LYS A 97 -8.05 -17.20 19.34
N GLN A 98 -8.61 -16.21 20.03
CA GLN A 98 -10.03 -15.86 19.97
C GLN A 98 -10.47 -15.24 18.62
N GLU A 99 -9.53 -14.67 17.86
CA GLU A 99 -9.76 -14.04 16.55
C GLU A 99 -9.63 -15.05 15.40
N CYS A 100 -9.11 -16.26 15.66
CA CYS A 100 -8.79 -17.27 14.65
C CYS A 100 -9.95 -18.24 14.38
N SER A 101 -11.20 -17.77 14.20
CA SER A 101 -12.26 -18.71 13.81
C SER A 101 -11.98 -19.28 12.41
N LYS A 102 -12.26 -20.59 12.23
CA LYS A 102 -12.04 -21.26 10.93
C LYS A 102 -12.77 -20.54 9.80
N LYS A 103 -14.03 -20.13 10.05
CA LYS A 103 -14.85 -19.42 9.06
C LYS A 103 -14.22 -18.07 8.65
N PHE A 104 -13.65 -17.34 9.61
CA PHE A 104 -13.01 -16.04 9.33
C PHE A 104 -11.74 -16.21 8.49
N ILE A 105 -10.83 -17.12 8.90
CA ILE A 105 -9.58 -17.36 8.15
C ILE A 105 -9.87 -17.88 6.74
N GLN A 106 -10.83 -18.83 6.60
CA GLN A 106 -11.24 -19.31 5.28
C GLN A 106 -11.78 -18.16 4.42
N GLY A 107 -12.63 -17.30 4.96
CA GLY A 107 -13.15 -16.14 4.23
C GLY A 107 -12.05 -15.20 3.73
N ILE A 108 -10.96 -15.00 4.50
CA ILE A 108 -9.80 -14.23 4.03
C ILE A 108 -9.08 -14.96 2.89
N ILE A 109 -8.87 -16.29 3.03
CA ILE A 109 -8.20 -17.10 2.01
C ILE A 109 -9.00 -17.10 0.70
N ASP A 110 -10.32 -17.22 0.80
CA ASP A 110 -11.23 -17.13 -0.35
C ASP A 110 -11.16 -15.75 -1.01
N THR A 111 -11.15 -14.68 -0.20
CA THR A 111 -11.05 -13.28 -0.66
C THR A 111 -9.76 -13.04 -1.47
N VAL A 112 -8.63 -13.58 -1.02
CA VAL A 112 -7.36 -13.44 -1.76
C VAL A 112 -7.17 -14.50 -2.84
N GLY A 113 -8.18 -15.32 -3.11
CA GLY A 113 -8.18 -16.32 -4.20
C GLY A 113 -7.16 -17.44 -4.01
N LEU A 114 -6.98 -17.90 -2.77
CA LEU A 114 -6.06 -18.99 -2.41
C LEU A 114 -6.82 -20.24 -1.93
N ASN A 115 -8.10 -20.35 -2.27
CA ASN A 115 -8.91 -21.53 -1.97
C ASN A 115 -8.30 -22.78 -2.60
N GLY A 116 -8.18 -23.85 -1.81
CA GLY A 116 -7.50 -25.10 -2.20
C GLY A 116 -5.99 -25.11 -1.94
N PHE A 117 -5.40 -23.97 -1.54
CA PHE A 117 -3.97 -23.85 -1.21
C PHE A 117 -3.70 -23.62 0.28
N GLU A 118 -4.69 -23.85 1.14
CA GLU A 118 -4.62 -23.58 2.59
C GLU A 118 -3.42 -24.25 3.27
N LYS A 119 -3.10 -25.49 2.82
CA LYS A 119 -2.01 -26.30 3.37
C LYS A 119 -0.68 -26.13 2.62
N ALA A 120 -0.64 -25.39 1.53
CA ALA A 120 0.57 -25.17 0.75
C ALA A 120 1.57 -24.28 1.52
N TYR A 121 2.85 -24.62 1.43
CA TYR A 121 3.95 -23.83 1.98
C TYR A 121 4.43 -22.77 0.97
N PRO A 122 5.11 -21.70 1.39
CA PRO A 122 5.56 -20.64 0.49
C PRO A 122 6.35 -21.13 -0.72
N ASN A 123 7.21 -22.11 -0.57
CA ASN A 123 8.00 -22.70 -1.66
C ASN A 123 7.17 -23.48 -2.69
N GLN A 124 5.92 -23.77 -2.40
CA GLN A 124 4.96 -24.44 -3.30
C GLN A 124 4.05 -23.46 -4.03
N LEU A 125 4.20 -22.15 -3.77
CA LEU A 125 3.36 -21.08 -4.33
C LEU A 125 4.14 -20.28 -5.36
N SER A 126 3.44 -19.80 -6.40
CA SER A 126 4.00 -18.77 -7.28
C SER A 126 4.21 -17.45 -6.52
N GLY A 127 5.06 -16.56 -7.02
CA GLY A 127 5.30 -15.24 -6.40
C GLY A 127 4.00 -14.43 -6.20
N GLY A 128 3.10 -14.47 -7.17
CA GLY A 128 1.79 -13.83 -7.06
C GLY A 128 0.89 -14.47 -5.98
N MET A 129 0.94 -15.79 -5.81
CA MET A 129 0.21 -16.48 -4.73
C MET A 129 0.80 -16.13 -3.36
N GLN A 130 2.12 -16.05 -3.25
CA GLN A 130 2.78 -15.62 -2.02
C GLN A 130 2.38 -14.19 -1.65
N GLN A 131 2.33 -13.27 -2.63
CA GLN A 131 1.91 -11.89 -2.41
C GLN A 131 0.45 -11.81 -1.95
N ARG A 132 -0.44 -12.59 -2.54
CA ARG A 132 -1.84 -12.69 -2.10
C ARG A 132 -1.97 -13.23 -0.67
N ALA A 133 -1.16 -14.20 -0.29
CA ALA A 133 -1.11 -14.69 1.10
C ALA A 133 -0.62 -13.61 2.08
N ALA A 134 0.38 -12.80 1.70
CA ALA A 134 0.87 -11.68 2.51
C ALA A 134 -0.21 -10.59 2.68
N ILE A 135 -0.97 -10.28 1.62
CA ILE A 135 -2.13 -9.38 1.69
C ILE A 135 -3.19 -9.98 2.63
N GLY A 136 -3.49 -11.27 2.49
CA GLY A 136 -4.44 -11.98 3.37
C GLY A 136 -4.04 -11.90 4.84
N ARG A 137 -2.75 -12.07 5.15
CA ARG A 137 -2.21 -11.91 6.51
C ARG A 137 -2.45 -10.50 7.05
N ALA A 138 -2.19 -9.47 6.25
CA ALA A 138 -2.41 -8.08 6.65
C ALA A 138 -3.90 -7.80 6.90
N LEU A 139 -4.79 -8.27 6.04
CA LEU A 139 -6.24 -8.10 6.17
C LEU A 139 -6.83 -8.85 7.37
N ALA A 140 -6.34 -10.07 7.64
CA ALA A 140 -6.77 -10.86 8.78
C ALA A 140 -6.53 -10.15 10.11
N TYR A 141 -5.48 -9.35 10.20
CA TYR A 141 -5.16 -8.54 11.37
C TYR A 141 -6.19 -7.44 11.66
N LYS A 142 -7.12 -7.13 10.73
CA LYS A 142 -8.13 -6.04 10.82
C LYS A 142 -7.50 -4.71 11.24
N PRO A 143 -6.53 -4.21 10.50
CA PRO A 143 -5.87 -2.96 10.81
C PRO A 143 -6.79 -1.77 10.54
N SER A 144 -6.59 -0.65 11.26
CA SER A 144 -7.19 0.64 10.93
C SER A 144 -6.36 1.41 9.90
N PHE A 145 -5.07 1.08 9.78
CA PHE A 145 -4.15 1.67 8.80
C PHE A 145 -3.29 0.59 8.14
N ILE A 146 -3.25 0.58 6.81
CA ILE A 146 -2.50 -0.40 6.03
C ILE A 146 -1.48 0.33 5.14
N MET A 147 -0.23 -0.07 5.23
CA MET A 147 0.84 0.37 4.35
C MET A 147 1.15 -0.72 3.33
N MET A 148 1.18 -0.36 2.05
CA MET A 148 1.40 -1.30 0.96
C MET A 148 2.49 -0.80 0.03
N ASP A 149 3.58 -1.54 -0.07
CA ASP A 149 4.72 -1.24 -0.93
C ASP A 149 4.66 -2.10 -2.19
N GLU A 150 4.24 -1.51 -3.31
CA GLU A 150 4.08 -2.16 -4.62
C GLU A 150 3.42 -3.55 -4.57
N PRO A 151 2.27 -3.72 -3.86
CA PRO A 151 1.75 -5.04 -3.51
C PRO A 151 1.27 -5.86 -4.70
N PHE A 152 1.10 -5.26 -5.86
CA PHE A 152 0.60 -5.91 -7.07
C PHE A 152 1.65 -6.10 -8.17
N ALA A 153 2.92 -5.76 -7.90
CA ALA A 153 3.99 -5.83 -8.90
C ALA A 153 4.20 -7.25 -9.47
N ALA A 154 4.06 -8.28 -8.63
CA ALA A 154 4.24 -9.68 -9.01
C ALA A 154 2.98 -10.35 -9.59
N LEU A 155 1.86 -9.60 -9.76
CA LEU A 155 0.60 -10.16 -10.22
C LEU A 155 0.41 -9.97 -11.74
N ASP A 156 -0.18 -10.98 -12.39
CA ASP A 156 -0.68 -10.85 -13.75
C ASP A 156 -1.86 -9.88 -13.83
N TYR A 157 -2.20 -9.47 -15.03
CA TYR A 157 -3.22 -8.45 -15.28
C TYR A 157 -4.59 -8.77 -14.66
N PHE A 158 -5.09 -10.01 -14.85
CA PHE A 158 -6.43 -10.39 -14.38
C PHE A 158 -6.48 -10.51 -12.85
N THR A 159 -5.48 -11.16 -12.27
CA THR A 159 -5.33 -11.29 -10.82
C THR A 159 -5.17 -9.92 -10.17
N ARG A 160 -4.39 -9.02 -10.76
CA ARG A 160 -4.21 -7.63 -10.30
C ARG A 160 -5.54 -6.89 -10.27
N ALA A 161 -6.30 -6.92 -11.37
CA ALA A 161 -7.62 -6.26 -11.46
C ALA A 161 -8.60 -6.80 -10.42
N GLN A 162 -8.59 -8.11 -10.18
CA GLN A 162 -9.41 -8.73 -9.12
C GLN A 162 -8.98 -8.25 -7.73
N MET A 163 -7.68 -8.26 -7.43
CA MET A 163 -7.16 -7.83 -6.13
C MET A 163 -7.40 -6.34 -5.86
N GLN A 164 -7.34 -5.49 -6.88
CA GLN A 164 -7.70 -4.07 -6.78
C GLN A 164 -9.17 -3.90 -6.36
N LYS A 165 -10.09 -4.64 -6.99
CA LYS A 165 -11.52 -4.62 -6.63
C LYS A 165 -11.75 -5.09 -5.19
N GLU A 166 -11.09 -6.18 -4.79
CA GLU A 166 -11.19 -6.70 -3.43
C GLU A 166 -10.61 -5.74 -2.39
N LEU A 167 -9.47 -5.09 -2.68
CA LEU A 167 -8.88 -4.08 -1.81
C LEU A 167 -9.84 -2.90 -1.59
N MET A 168 -10.45 -2.39 -2.66
CA MET A 168 -11.43 -1.31 -2.57
C MET A 168 -12.68 -1.73 -1.79
N ARG A 169 -13.19 -2.96 -2.01
CA ARG A 169 -14.32 -3.51 -1.26
C ARG A 169 -14.01 -3.58 0.23
N LEU A 170 -12.88 -4.18 0.59
CA LEU A 170 -12.45 -4.34 1.99
C LEU A 170 -12.19 -3.00 2.67
N GLN A 171 -11.58 -2.06 1.96
CA GLN A 171 -11.35 -0.71 2.49
C GLN A 171 -12.68 -0.05 2.90
N ARG A 172 -13.71 -0.16 2.06
CA ARG A 172 -15.05 0.38 2.37
C ARG A 172 -15.72 -0.33 3.55
N GLU A 173 -15.68 -1.66 3.55
CA GLU A 173 -16.32 -2.47 4.60
C GLU A 173 -15.66 -2.27 5.97
N CYS A 174 -14.34 -2.18 6.02
CA CYS A 174 -13.59 -2.03 7.27
C CYS A 174 -13.32 -0.57 7.65
N GLY A 175 -13.48 0.38 6.72
CA GLY A 175 -13.13 1.79 6.95
C GLY A 175 -11.64 2.01 7.21
N ALA A 176 -10.77 1.11 6.76
CA ALA A 176 -9.34 1.25 6.94
C ALA A 176 -8.77 2.38 6.07
N SER A 177 -7.77 3.09 6.59
CA SER A 177 -6.96 4.00 5.80
C SER A 177 -5.83 3.22 5.14
N ILE A 178 -5.52 3.51 3.89
CA ILE A 178 -4.48 2.80 3.13
C ILE A 178 -3.49 3.80 2.56
N LEU A 179 -2.20 3.60 2.84
CA LEU A 179 -1.10 4.24 2.14
C LEU A 179 -0.51 3.24 1.14
N PHE A 180 -0.74 3.50 -0.13
CA PHE A 180 -0.42 2.60 -1.22
C PHE A 180 0.71 3.17 -2.08
N VAL A 181 1.83 2.49 -2.16
CA VAL A 181 2.96 2.88 -3.00
C VAL A 181 2.94 2.10 -4.30
N THR A 182 3.08 2.79 -5.42
CA THR A 182 3.20 2.19 -6.74
C THR A 182 3.97 3.08 -7.71
N HIS A 183 4.47 2.50 -8.79
CA HIS A 183 4.95 3.23 -9.98
C HIS A 183 3.93 3.20 -11.13
N SER A 184 2.79 2.52 -10.97
CA SER A 184 1.74 2.41 -11.99
C SER A 184 0.72 3.53 -11.87
N ILE A 185 0.65 4.40 -12.89
CA ILE A 185 -0.34 5.48 -12.96
C ILE A 185 -1.75 4.91 -12.98
N ASP A 186 -1.98 3.79 -13.69
CA ASP A 186 -3.30 3.17 -13.79
C ASP A 186 -3.77 2.65 -12.43
N GLU A 187 -2.87 2.05 -11.63
CA GLU A 187 -3.19 1.67 -10.24
C GLU A 187 -3.57 2.89 -9.40
N ALA A 188 -2.79 3.98 -9.51
CA ALA A 188 -3.07 5.21 -8.78
C ALA A 188 -4.45 5.78 -9.13
N LEU A 189 -4.80 5.82 -10.41
CA LEU A 189 -6.08 6.32 -10.91
C LEU A 189 -7.26 5.41 -10.49
N ILE A 190 -7.07 4.10 -10.47
CA ILE A 190 -8.12 3.14 -10.08
C ILE A 190 -8.37 3.20 -8.57
N LEU A 191 -7.31 3.17 -7.75
CA LEU A 191 -7.42 2.98 -6.31
C LEU A 191 -7.51 4.27 -5.51
N GLY A 192 -6.74 5.31 -5.91
CA GLY A 192 -6.50 6.48 -5.07
C GLY A 192 -7.75 7.33 -4.84
N HIS A 193 -8.05 7.66 -3.60
CA HIS A 193 -8.91 8.80 -3.25
C HIS A 193 -8.09 10.08 -3.26
N LYS A 194 -6.81 9.97 -2.93
CA LYS A 194 -5.79 11.01 -3.07
C LYS A 194 -4.58 10.39 -3.77
N ILE A 195 -4.03 11.07 -4.77
CA ILE A 195 -2.79 10.69 -5.46
C ILE A 195 -1.75 11.75 -5.18
N VAL A 196 -0.58 11.34 -4.73
CA VAL A 196 0.56 12.19 -4.43
C VAL A 196 1.71 11.76 -5.31
N VAL A 197 2.18 12.66 -6.15
CA VAL A 197 3.32 12.42 -7.04
C VAL A 197 4.60 12.88 -6.36
N ILE A 198 5.55 11.95 -6.19
CA ILE A 198 6.86 12.22 -5.60
C ILE A 198 7.94 12.06 -6.68
N GLU A 199 8.80 13.07 -6.79
CA GLU A 199 9.99 13.05 -7.63
C GLU A 199 11.13 13.80 -6.92
N GLY A 200 12.36 13.25 -6.96
CA GLY A 200 13.52 13.85 -6.31
C GLY A 200 13.36 14.09 -4.80
N GLY A 201 12.64 13.22 -4.12
CA GLY A 201 12.40 13.33 -2.67
C GLY A 201 11.43 14.43 -2.24
N GLN A 202 10.67 15.02 -3.18
CA GLN A 202 9.71 16.08 -2.92
C GLN A 202 8.34 15.75 -3.51
N ILE A 203 7.27 16.30 -2.92
CA ILE A 203 5.94 16.24 -3.54
C ILE A 203 5.90 17.24 -4.69
N LYS A 204 5.60 16.76 -5.90
CA LYS A 204 5.42 17.58 -7.10
C LYS A 204 3.98 18.02 -7.30
N SER A 205 3.04 17.12 -7.02
CA SER A 205 1.62 17.42 -7.15
C SER A 205 0.78 16.48 -6.29
N GLU A 206 -0.43 16.95 -5.98
CA GLU A 206 -1.46 16.19 -5.28
C GLU A 206 -2.77 16.30 -6.06
N TYR A 207 -3.46 15.18 -6.21
CA TYR A 207 -4.75 15.10 -6.88
C TYR A 207 -5.76 14.44 -5.94
N VAL A 208 -6.87 15.12 -5.67
CA VAL A 208 -8.02 14.57 -4.95
C VAL A 208 -9.02 14.07 -5.97
N MET A 209 -9.43 12.82 -5.83
CA MET A 209 -10.31 12.15 -6.79
C MET A 209 -11.77 12.28 -6.34
N GLU A 210 -12.55 13.09 -7.03
CA GLU A 210 -13.99 13.29 -6.74
C GLU A 210 -14.84 12.08 -7.17
N THR A 211 -14.48 11.45 -8.29
CA THR A 211 -15.19 10.27 -8.81
C THR A 211 -14.94 9.05 -7.94
N LYS A 212 -16.00 8.35 -7.53
CA LYS A 212 -15.87 7.09 -6.79
C LYS A 212 -15.10 6.06 -7.61
N SER A 213 -14.20 5.33 -6.98
CA SER A 213 -13.30 4.38 -7.64
C SER A 213 -14.01 3.34 -8.52
N GLU A 214 -15.21 2.90 -8.13
CA GLU A 214 -16.03 1.93 -8.89
C GLU A 214 -16.59 2.47 -10.21
N GLN A 215 -16.71 3.79 -10.30
CA GLN A 215 -17.26 4.49 -11.47
C GLN A 215 -16.19 4.99 -12.42
N ARG A 216 -14.90 4.73 -12.11
CA ARG A 216 -13.79 5.23 -12.93
C ARG A 216 -13.57 4.37 -14.16
N ASN A 217 -13.73 4.97 -15.31
CA ASN A 217 -13.34 4.39 -16.58
C ASN A 217 -12.12 5.17 -17.11
N LEU A 218 -10.95 4.54 -17.07
CA LEU A 218 -9.69 5.16 -17.49
C LEU A 218 -9.64 5.56 -18.98
N LEU A 219 -10.64 5.14 -19.77
CA LEU A 219 -10.79 5.54 -21.18
C LEU A 219 -11.57 6.86 -21.33
N GLU A 220 -12.15 7.39 -20.28
CA GLU A 220 -12.84 8.67 -20.33
C GLU A 220 -11.84 9.84 -20.47
N PRO A 221 -12.19 10.90 -21.22
CA PRO A 221 -11.30 12.02 -21.46
C PRO A 221 -10.68 12.63 -20.20
N VAL A 222 -11.45 12.74 -19.12
CA VAL A 222 -10.98 13.30 -17.85
C VAL A 222 -9.81 12.50 -17.26
N PHE A 223 -9.88 11.16 -17.31
CA PHE A 223 -8.80 10.30 -16.81
C PHE A 223 -7.59 10.27 -17.75
N ILE A 224 -7.83 10.39 -19.06
CA ILE A 224 -6.74 10.52 -20.05
C ILE A 224 -5.97 11.81 -19.82
N GLU A 225 -6.63 12.94 -19.62
CA GLU A 225 -5.97 14.23 -19.35
C GLU A 225 -5.26 14.21 -18.00
N LEU A 226 -5.87 13.62 -16.97
CA LEU A 226 -5.21 13.45 -15.67
C LEU A 226 -3.95 12.57 -15.78
N LYS A 227 -4.03 11.48 -16.54
CA LYS A 227 -2.87 10.62 -16.81
C LYS A 227 -1.74 11.38 -17.53
N LYS A 228 -2.06 12.20 -18.52
CA LYS A 228 -1.08 13.07 -19.21
C LYS A 228 -0.44 14.07 -18.24
N SER A 229 -1.25 14.71 -17.39
CA SER A 229 -0.76 15.65 -16.36
C SER A 229 0.22 14.97 -15.40
N ILE A 230 -0.10 13.77 -14.94
CA ILE A 230 0.78 12.98 -14.05
C ILE A 230 2.09 12.60 -14.78
N ILE A 231 2.01 12.15 -16.02
CA ILE A 231 3.19 11.80 -16.84
C ILE A 231 4.12 13.01 -16.96
N ALA A 232 3.58 14.19 -17.23
CA ALA A 232 4.36 15.42 -17.35
C ALA A 232 5.10 15.81 -16.05
N GLN A 233 4.61 15.38 -14.88
CA GLN A 233 5.26 15.62 -13.57
C GLN A 233 6.38 14.63 -13.27
N LEU A 234 6.42 13.51 -13.97
CA LEU A 234 7.39 12.44 -13.75
C LEU A 234 8.58 12.52 -14.72
N ASP A 235 8.71 13.61 -15.49
CA ASP A 235 9.77 13.83 -16.48
C ASP A 235 9.96 12.61 -17.45
N ILE A 236 8.83 12.05 -17.95
CA ILE A 236 8.80 10.95 -18.91
C ILE A 236 8.53 11.46 -20.31
#